data_27bf3936c7d35501f37b5e4979551caf
#
_entry.id   27bf3936c7d35501f37b5e4979551caf
#
_cell.length_a   1.000
_cell.length_b   1.000
_cell.length_c   1.000
_cell.angle_alpha   90.00
_cell.angle_beta   90.00
_cell.angle_gamma   90.00
#
_symmetry.space_group_name_H-M   'P 1'
#
loop_
_entity.id
_entity.type
_entity.pdbx_description
1 polymer ?
#
loop_
_entity_poly.entity_id
_entity_poly.type
_entity_poly.pdbx_seq_one_letter_code
_entity_poly.pdbx_strand_id
1 'polypeptide(L)'
;MTTALITGASSGIGAIYARRFAARGHNLVLVARSTDRLNALATELREAHDVGVEVITADLTDSLGLDPVLKRLRAEPSIDILVNNAGAGLIGDFANADRADMHKLLRLNVLAPTLLASAAIDGMVRRGSGSVVNIASVLALLPEYSHGIYAATKSYVLTLSQSLAAELTSKGIYIQAVLPAATRTEIYDRAGGDISKVPNVMEVEDLVDAALVGFDRKELVTIPPVPDVAAWDAFEQARGVLAQGFSNSQPAARYRAPNDAA
;
A
#
# COMPACT_ATOMS: atom_id res chain seq x y z
N MET A 1 9.02 17.77 15.36
CA MET A 1 8.56 16.36 15.27
C MET A 1 7.82 16.17 13.96
N THR A 2 8.10 15.12 13.23
CA THR A 2 7.36 14.75 12.02
C THR A 2 6.08 14.00 12.36
N THR A 3 5.07 14.04 11.47
CA THR A 3 3.77 13.42 11.70
C THR A 3 3.50 12.35 10.65
N ALA A 4 3.12 11.14 11.08
CA ALA A 4 2.71 10.04 10.22
C ALA A 4 1.20 9.82 10.27
N LEU A 5 0.54 9.79 9.11
CA LEU A 5 -0.86 9.37 8.99
C LEU A 5 -0.91 7.92 8.51
N ILE A 6 -1.63 7.07 9.26
CA ILE A 6 -1.69 5.63 9.00
C ILE A 6 -3.15 5.22 8.83
N THR A 7 -3.49 4.68 7.67
CA THR A 7 -4.83 4.13 7.41
C THR A 7 -4.90 2.65 7.78
N GLY A 8 -6.07 2.18 8.25
CA GLY A 8 -6.22 0.82 8.74
C GLY A 8 -5.45 0.56 10.05
N ALA A 9 -5.26 1.59 10.86
CA ALA A 9 -4.43 1.55 12.07
C ALA A 9 -5.02 0.76 13.24
N SER A 10 -6.27 0.28 13.15
CA SER A 10 -6.95 -0.40 14.27
C SER A 10 -6.50 -1.86 14.50
N SER A 11 -5.71 -2.45 13.61
CA SER A 11 -5.23 -3.84 13.71
C SER A 11 -4.11 -4.14 12.73
N GLY A 12 -3.47 -5.30 12.90
CA GLY A 12 -2.51 -5.86 11.94
C GLY A 12 -1.37 -4.89 11.58
N ILE A 13 -1.02 -4.85 10.31
CA ILE A 13 0.12 -4.09 9.77
C ILE A 13 0.04 -2.61 10.17
N GLY A 14 -1.15 -1.97 10.07
CA GLY A 14 -1.30 -0.56 10.40
C GLY A 14 -1.06 -0.25 11.89
N ALA A 15 -1.51 -1.12 12.79
CA ALA A 15 -1.27 -0.95 14.22
C ALA A 15 0.22 -1.10 14.58
N ILE A 16 0.94 -2.04 13.94
CA ILE A 16 2.38 -2.20 14.16
C ILE A 16 3.16 -1.01 13.58
N TYR A 17 2.79 -0.51 12.39
CA TYR A 17 3.38 0.75 11.89
C TYR A 17 3.19 1.90 12.88
N ALA A 18 1.99 2.03 13.49
CA ALA A 18 1.75 3.07 14.48
C ALA A 18 2.69 2.93 15.69
N ARG A 19 2.85 1.73 16.23
CA ARG A 19 3.80 1.46 17.33
C ARG A 19 5.23 1.78 16.96
N ARG A 20 5.68 1.36 15.78
CA ARG A 20 7.06 1.60 15.33
C ARG A 20 7.35 3.06 15.05
N PHE A 21 6.41 3.82 14.45
CA PHE A 21 6.59 5.25 14.25
C PHE A 21 6.52 6.05 15.56
N ALA A 22 5.64 5.68 16.51
CA ALA A 22 5.63 6.27 17.85
C ALA A 22 6.98 6.07 18.56
N ALA A 23 7.52 4.85 18.55
CA ALA A 23 8.83 4.54 19.12
C ALA A 23 9.99 5.31 18.46
N ARG A 24 9.83 5.76 17.21
CA ARG A 24 10.76 6.64 16.47
C ARG A 24 10.53 8.13 16.74
N GLY A 25 9.58 8.50 17.63
CA GLY A 25 9.29 9.89 18.01
C GLY A 25 8.41 10.65 17.01
N HIS A 26 7.66 9.96 16.14
CA HIS A 26 6.71 10.61 15.25
C HIS A 26 5.35 10.83 15.94
N ASN A 27 4.75 11.99 15.74
CA ASN A 27 3.33 12.18 16.00
C ASN A 27 2.50 11.36 15.01
N LEU A 28 1.30 10.97 15.42
CA LEU A 28 0.48 10.05 14.63
C LEU A 28 -0.92 10.59 14.38
N VAL A 29 -1.44 10.29 13.19
CA VAL A 29 -2.87 10.38 12.86
C VAL A 29 -3.33 8.97 12.51
N LEU A 30 -4.15 8.36 13.36
CA LEU A 30 -4.64 7.00 13.22
C LEU A 30 -6.02 7.00 12.57
N VAL A 31 -6.15 6.31 11.44
CA VAL A 31 -7.40 6.27 10.66
C VAL A 31 -7.91 4.84 10.52
N ALA A 32 -9.13 4.57 10.99
CA ALA A 32 -9.85 3.31 10.76
C ALA A 32 -11.34 3.46 11.12
N ARG A 33 -12.12 2.37 10.95
CA ARG A 33 -13.56 2.35 11.28
C ARG A 33 -13.84 2.11 12.77
N SER A 34 -12.96 1.42 13.48
CA SER A 34 -13.17 1.02 14.87
C SER A 34 -12.64 2.10 15.82
N THR A 35 -13.52 2.99 16.28
CA THR A 35 -13.19 4.06 17.23
C THR A 35 -12.56 3.53 18.50
N ASP A 36 -13.13 2.49 19.09
CA ASP A 36 -12.66 1.94 20.36
C ASP A 36 -11.23 1.37 20.27
N ARG A 37 -10.94 0.61 19.19
CA ARG A 37 -9.59 0.09 18.94
C ARG A 37 -8.58 1.21 18.67
N LEU A 38 -8.98 2.26 17.94
CA LEU A 38 -8.12 3.43 17.69
C LEU A 38 -7.83 4.18 18.98
N ASN A 39 -8.83 4.42 19.83
CA ASN A 39 -8.66 5.11 21.10
C ASN A 39 -7.78 4.30 22.08
N ALA A 40 -7.97 2.99 22.14
CA ALA A 40 -7.13 2.11 22.96
C ALA A 40 -5.66 2.18 22.51
N LEU A 41 -5.40 2.07 21.19
CA LEU A 41 -4.05 2.21 20.64
C LEU A 41 -3.48 3.61 20.88
N ALA A 42 -4.28 4.66 20.70
CA ALA A 42 -3.83 6.03 20.93
C ALA A 42 -3.43 6.28 22.40
N THR A 43 -4.16 5.71 23.35
CA THR A 43 -3.83 5.76 24.77
C THR A 43 -2.53 5.02 25.04
N GLU A 44 -2.41 3.78 24.58
CA GLU A 44 -1.18 2.98 24.69
C GLU A 44 0.05 3.75 24.19
N LEU A 45 -0.07 4.37 23.01
CA LEU A 45 1.07 5.05 22.36
C LEU A 45 1.45 6.35 23.06
N ARG A 46 0.48 7.11 23.60
CA ARG A 46 0.76 8.32 24.37
C ARG A 46 1.41 8.00 25.73
N GLU A 47 1.00 6.90 26.36
CA GLU A 47 1.58 6.46 27.63
C GLU A 47 3.00 5.88 27.48
N ALA A 48 3.26 5.18 26.36
CA ALA A 48 4.56 4.54 26.12
C ALA A 48 5.60 5.50 25.50
N HIS A 49 5.15 6.54 24.81
CA HIS A 49 6.01 7.44 24.04
C HIS A 49 5.53 8.89 24.21
N ASP A 50 6.45 9.84 24.24
CA ASP A 50 6.12 11.28 24.31
C ASP A 50 5.74 11.80 22.90
N VAL A 51 4.58 11.37 22.37
CA VAL A 51 4.10 11.72 21.03
C VAL A 51 2.63 12.10 21.03
N GLY A 52 2.27 13.04 20.16
CA GLY A 52 0.88 13.40 19.89
C GLY A 52 0.21 12.32 19.03
N VAL A 53 -1.01 11.89 19.41
CA VAL A 53 -1.80 10.93 18.62
C VAL A 53 -3.20 11.48 18.38
N GLU A 54 -3.54 11.71 17.13
CA GLU A 54 -4.88 12.10 16.67
C GLU A 54 -5.61 10.85 16.17
N VAL A 55 -6.92 10.76 16.40
CA VAL A 55 -7.77 9.66 15.92
C VAL A 55 -8.84 10.20 14.99
N ILE A 56 -8.96 9.59 13.81
CA ILE A 56 -10.03 9.87 12.85
C ILE A 56 -10.78 8.57 12.56
N THR A 57 -12.02 8.48 13.06
CA THR A 57 -12.91 7.37 12.70
C THR A 57 -13.47 7.59 11.30
N ALA A 58 -13.13 6.71 10.35
CA ALA A 58 -13.53 6.88 8.96
C ALA A 58 -13.70 5.54 8.25
N ASP A 59 -14.75 5.42 7.43
CA ASP A 59 -14.87 4.39 6.41
C ASP A 59 -14.36 4.96 5.07
N LEU A 60 -13.23 4.46 4.61
CA LEU A 60 -12.59 4.95 3.37
C LEU A 60 -13.26 4.40 2.09
N THR A 61 -14.30 3.57 2.22
CA THR A 61 -15.09 3.08 1.06
C THR A 61 -16.15 4.07 0.62
N ASP A 62 -16.36 5.15 1.38
CA ASP A 62 -17.40 6.13 1.13
C ASP A 62 -16.81 7.56 1.18
N SER A 63 -17.42 8.49 0.45
CA SER A 63 -16.95 9.87 0.34
C SER A 63 -17.05 10.62 1.67
N LEU A 64 -18.10 10.38 2.46
CA LEU A 64 -18.29 11.05 3.76
C LEU A 64 -17.20 10.66 4.77
N GLY A 65 -16.76 9.39 4.73
CA GLY A 65 -15.65 8.92 5.55
C GLY A 65 -14.29 9.37 5.03
N LEU A 66 -14.12 9.46 3.71
CA LEU A 66 -12.86 9.86 3.09
C LEU A 66 -12.56 11.37 3.26
N ASP A 67 -13.57 12.23 3.15
CA ASP A 67 -13.43 13.69 3.20
C ASP A 67 -12.71 14.23 4.45
N PRO A 68 -12.98 13.79 5.70
CA PRO A 68 -12.24 14.24 6.87
C PRO A 68 -10.74 13.93 6.78
N VAL A 69 -10.39 12.76 6.23
CA VAL A 69 -8.99 12.34 6.08
C VAL A 69 -8.28 13.18 5.01
N LEU A 70 -8.95 13.44 3.88
CA LEU A 70 -8.43 14.33 2.83
C LEU A 70 -8.22 15.76 3.35
N LYS A 71 -9.16 16.28 4.17
CA LYS A 71 -9.02 17.59 4.82
C LYS A 71 -7.81 17.62 5.77
N ARG A 72 -7.64 16.56 6.58
CA ARG A 72 -6.51 16.45 7.51
C ARG A 72 -5.15 16.39 6.79
N LEU A 73 -5.07 15.70 5.66
CA LEU A 73 -3.85 15.63 4.85
C LEU A 73 -3.42 16.97 4.25
N ARG A 74 -4.38 17.90 4.06
CA ARG A 74 -4.14 19.25 3.52
C ARG A 74 -3.99 20.32 4.60
N ALA A 75 -4.25 19.97 5.86
CA ALA A 75 -4.22 20.90 6.98
C ALA A 75 -2.86 20.95 7.69
N GLU A 76 -2.63 22.02 8.47
CA GLU A 76 -1.51 22.08 9.40
C GLU A 76 -1.90 21.52 10.80
N PRO A 77 -0.97 20.94 11.57
CA PRO A 77 0.42 20.66 11.18
C PRO A 77 0.47 19.60 10.05
N SER A 78 1.46 19.78 9.16
CA SER A 78 1.59 18.97 7.96
C SER A 78 1.85 17.49 8.25
N ILE A 79 1.39 16.63 7.34
CA ILE A 79 1.72 15.19 7.34
C ILE A 79 3.00 14.97 6.53
N ASP A 80 4.00 14.34 7.17
CA ASP A 80 5.30 14.07 6.58
C ASP A 80 5.38 12.65 6.01
N ILE A 81 4.62 11.71 6.60
CA ILE A 81 4.57 10.32 6.18
C ILE A 81 3.11 9.90 6.04
N LEU A 82 2.74 9.40 4.87
CA LEU A 82 1.46 8.74 4.64
C LEU A 82 1.68 7.23 4.51
N VAL A 83 1.01 6.43 5.35
CA VAL A 83 0.96 4.97 5.21
C VAL A 83 -0.43 4.56 4.71
N ASN A 84 -0.54 4.30 3.43
CA ASN A 84 -1.72 3.71 2.78
C ASN A 84 -1.73 2.20 3.05
N ASN A 85 -2.26 1.81 4.21
CA ASN A 85 -2.34 0.42 4.64
C ASN A 85 -3.78 -0.12 4.63
N ALA A 86 -4.79 0.71 4.80
CA ALA A 86 -6.18 0.24 4.76
C ALA A 86 -6.46 -0.54 3.47
N GLY A 87 -6.97 -1.75 3.61
CA GLY A 87 -7.26 -2.63 2.50
C GLY A 87 -8.14 -3.79 2.93
N ALA A 88 -8.73 -4.45 1.95
CA ALA A 88 -9.52 -5.67 2.14
C ALA A 88 -9.07 -6.74 1.14
N GLY A 89 -9.29 -8.01 1.50
CA GLY A 89 -9.25 -9.14 0.59
C GLY A 89 -10.65 -9.47 0.08
N LEU A 90 -10.70 -10.25 -0.99
CA LEU A 90 -11.90 -10.89 -1.48
C LEU A 90 -11.51 -12.34 -1.82
N ILE A 91 -12.21 -13.29 -1.22
CA ILE A 91 -12.03 -14.73 -1.49
C ILE A 91 -13.21 -15.22 -2.29
N GLY A 92 -12.94 -16.07 -3.26
CA GLY A 92 -13.93 -16.70 -4.14
C GLY A 92 -13.70 -16.41 -5.61
N ASP A 93 -14.47 -17.10 -6.44
CA ASP A 93 -14.36 -17.00 -7.89
C ASP A 93 -14.98 -15.70 -8.40
N PHE A 94 -14.35 -15.09 -9.37
CA PHE A 94 -14.83 -13.85 -9.99
C PHE A 94 -16.26 -13.96 -10.52
N ALA A 95 -16.63 -15.11 -11.08
CA ALA A 95 -17.96 -15.33 -11.65
C ALA A 95 -19.09 -15.28 -10.60
N ASN A 96 -18.78 -15.63 -9.35
CA ASN A 96 -19.75 -15.73 -8.26
C ASN A 96 -19.63 -14.60 -7.21
N ALA A 97 -18.65 -13.70 -7.38
CA ALA A 97 -18.43 -12.64 -6.42
C ALA A 97 -19.54 -11.60 -6.45
N ASP A 98 -19.96 -11.11 -5.26
CA ASP A 98 -20.93 -10.05 -5.15
C ASP A 98 -20.37 -8.73 -5.71
N ARG A 99 -21.15 -8.08 -6.57
CA ARG A 99 -20.77 -6.80 -7.20
C ARG A 99 -20.58 -5.68 -6.18
N ALA A 100 -21.37 -5.66 -5.10
CA ALA A 100 -21.24 -4.66 -4.05
C ALA A 100 -19.91 -4.83 -3.30
N ASP A 101 -19.47 -6.06 -3.07
CA ASP A 101 -18.18 -6.34 -2.44
C ASP A 101 -17.00 -6.03 -3.38
N MET A 102 -17.14 -6.29 -4.67
CA MET A 102 -16.17 -5.82 -5.67
C MET A 102 -16.04 -4.29 -5.67
N HIS A 103 -17.17 -3.57 -5.62
CA HIS A 103 -17.19 -2.11 -5.53
C HIS A 103 -16.51 -1.59 -4.27
N LYS A 104 -16.80 -2.18 -3.10
CA LYS A 104 -16.15 -1.82 -1.84
C LYS A 104 -14.63 -2.05 -1.91
N LEU A 105 -14.22 -3.21 -2.48
CA LEU A 105 -12.81 -3.55 -2.65
C LEU A 105 -12.09 -2.51 -3.52
N LEU A 106 -12.65 -2.15 -4.68
CA LEU A 106 -12.07 -1.14 -5.57
C LEU A 106 -12.00 0.23 -4.90
N ARG A 107 -13.03 0.63 -4.17
CA ARG A 107 -13.01 1.90 -3.42
C ARG A 107 -11.91 1.91 -2.36
N LEU A 108 -11.76 0.83 -1.60
CA LEU A 108 -10.79 0.76 -0.51
C LEU A 108 -9.36 0.57 -1.00
N ASN A 109 -9.15 -0.35 -1.96
CA ASN A 109 -7.80 -0.74 -2.38
C ASN A 109 -7.23 0.12 -3.52
N VAL A 110 -8.08 0.83 -4.27
CA VAL A 110 -7.68 1.61 -5.45
C VAL A 110 -7.97 3.09 -5.25
N LEU A 111 -9.25 3.46 -5.09
CA LEU A 111 -9.64 4.86 -5.05
C LEU A 111 -9.11 5.58 -3.80
N ALA A 112 -9.29 4.99 -2.62
CA ALA A 112 -8.86 5.61 -1.37
C ALA A 112 -7.35 5.90 -1.36
N PRO A 113 -6.42 4.93 -1.56
CA PRO A 113 -4.99 5.23 -1.55
C PRO A 113 -4.57 6.22 -2.63
N THR A 114 -5.22 6.26 -3.78
CA THR A 114 -4.97 7.25 -4.85
C THR A 114 -5.29 8.66 -4.37
N LEU A 115 -6.49 8.87 -3.83
CA LEU A 115 -6.92 10.19 -3.37
C LEU A 115 -6.14 10.68 -2.14
N LEU A 116 -5.82 9.76 -1.21
CA LEU A 116 -5.01 10.07 -0.03
C LEU A 116 -3.59 10.44 -0.43
N ALA A 117 -2.97 9.68 -1.34
CA ALA A 117 -1.65 10.02 -1.87
C ALA A 117 -1.67 11.40 -2.57
N SER A 118 -2.64 11.66 -3.44
CA SER A 118 -2.80 12.95 -4.10
C SER A 118 -2.89 14.11 -3.09
N ALA A 119 -3.73 13.95 -2.05
CA ALA A 119 -3.92 15.00 -1.03
C ALA A 119 -2.66 15.25 -0.19
N ALA A 120 -1.87 14.21 0.11
CA ALA A 120 -0.62 14.33 0.86
C ALA A 120 0.50 14.95 0.01
N ILE A 121 0.64 14.49 -1.24
CA ILE A 121 1.72 14.88 -2.16
C ILE A 121 1.72 16.38 -2.44
N ASP A 122 0.57 17.03 -2.55
CA ASP A 122 0.47 18.47 -2.77
C ASP A 122 1.25 19.27 -1.71
N GLY A 123 1.09 18.93 -0.43
CA GLY A 123 1.81 19.56 0.67
C GLY A 123 3.29 19.17 0.69
N MET A 124 3.59 17.90 0.44
CA MET A 124 4.96 17.37 0.41
C MET A 124 5.80 18.02 -0.68
N VAL A 125 5.25 18.19 -1.88
CA VAL A 125 5.95 18.85 -3.01
C VAL A 125 6.24 20.32 -2.69
N ARG A 126 5.30 21.04 -2.09
CA ARG A 126 5.56 22.45 -1.69
C ARG A 126 6.68 22.58 -0.67
N ARG A 127 6.86 21.57 0.20
CA ARG A 127 7.94 21.55 1.20
C ARG A 127 9.25 20.94 0.67
N GLY A 128 9.21 20.27 -0.49
CA GLY A 128 10.35 19.52 -1.02
C GLY A 128 10.72 18.29 -0.18
N SER A 129 9.81 17.79 0.64
CA SER A 129 10.05 16.61 1.50
C SER A 129 8.77 15.91 1.89
N GLY A 130 8.84 14.57 1.99
CA GLY A 130 7.73 13.72 2.42
C GLY A 130 7.93 12.27 2.01
N SER A 131 7.10 11.38 2.56
CA SER A 131 7.17 9.96 2.25
C SER A 131 5.76 9.36 2.13
N VAL A 132 5.57 8.48 1.13
CA VAL A 132 4.33 7.71 0.98
C VAL A 132 4.70 6.22 0.97
N VAL A 133 4.14 5.46 1.91
CA VAL A 133 4.26 4.01 2.00
C VAL A 133 2.95 3.39 1.56
N ASN A 134 2.96 2.58 0.52
CA ASN A 134 1.78 1.88 0.01
C ASN A 134 1.89 0.38 0.28
N ILE A 135 0.93 -0.20 0.98
CA ILE A 135 0.90 -1.64 1.23
C ILE A 135 0.22 -2.35 0.05
N ALA A 136 1.06 -2.91 -0.84
CA ALA A 136 0.64 -3.73 -1.96
C ALA A 136 0.48 -5.22 -1.55
N SER A 137 1.05 -6.15 -2.29
CA SER A 137 1.13 -7.59 -2.02
C SER A 137 2.06 -8.25 -3.03
N VAL A 138 2.66 -9.39 -2.69
CA VAL A 138 3.34 -10.27 -3.69
C VAL A 138 2.38 -10.74 -4.78
N LEU A 139 1.08 -10.78 -4.53
CA LEU A 139 0.05 -11.11 -5.52
C LEU A 139 -0.09 -10.04 -6.62
N ALA A 140 0.52 -8.87 -6.45
CA ALA A 140 0.68 -7.91 -7.53
C ALA A 140 1.55 -8.45 -8.69
N LEU A 141 2.44 -9.39 -8.39
CA LEU A 141 3.37 -10.01 -9.34
C LEU A 141 2.91 -11.40 -9.79
N LEU A 142 2.08 -12.07 -9.02
CA LEU A 142 1.66 -13.46 -9.20
C LEU A 142 0.12 -13.56 -9.16
N PRO A 143 -0.59 -12.97 -10.17
CA PRO A 143 -2.05 -12.92 -10.17
C PRO A 143 -2.72 -14.31 -10.23
N GLU A 144 -2.03 -15.32 -10.73
CA GLU A 144 -2.50 -16.70 -10.82
C GLU A 144 -2.72 -17.37 -9.45
N TYR A 145 -2.12 -16.83 -8.39
CA TYR A 145 -2.34 -17.32 -7.01
C TYR A 145 -3.48 -16.59 -6.27
N SER A 146 -4.23 -15.75 -6.97
CA SER A 146 -5.34 -14.99 -6.38
C SER A 146 -6.55 -15.01 -7.28
N HIS A 147 -7.70 -15.38 -6.72
CA HIS A 147 -8.97 -15.29 -7.44
C HIS A 147 -9.51 -13.86 -7.47
N GLY A 148 -10.28 -13.55 -8.50
CA GLY A 148 -10.99 -12.30 -8.63
C GLY A 148 -10.10 -11.07 -8.84
N ILE A 149 -10.52 -9.94 -8.28
CA ILE A 149 -9.94 -8.63 -8.57
C ILE A 149 -8.87 -8.19 -7.56
N TYR A 150 -8.63 -8.94 -6.48
CA TYR A 150 -7.70 -8.54 -5.42
C TYR A 150 -6.29 -8.32 -5.96
N ALA A 151 -5.74 -9.30 -6.69
CA ALA A 151 -4.41 -9.16 -7.30
C ALA A 151 -4.33 -7.93 -8.22
N ALA A 152 -5.37 -7.68 -9.03
CA ALA A 152 -5.43 -6.51 -9.89
C ALA A 152 -5.39 -5.19 -9.08
N THR A 153 -6.08 -5.12 -7.92
CA THR A 153 -5.97 -3.93 -7.05
C THR A 153 -4.57 -3.74 -6.49
N LYS A 154 -3.88 -4.83 -6.15
CA LYS A 154 -2.51 -4.76 -5.62
C LYS A 154 -1.47 -4.47 -6.70
N SER A 155 -1.69 -4.95 -7.93
CA SER A 155 -0.90 -4.54 -9.11
C SER A 155 -1.07 -3.05 -9.41
N TYR A 156 -2.30 -2.52 -9.28
CA TYR A 156 -2.55 -1.08 -9.39
C TYR A 156 -1.72 -0.29 -8.36
N VAL A 157 -1.72 -0.70 -7.09
CA VAL A 157 -0.97 -0.01 -6.03
C VAL A 157 0.54 -0.04 -6.28
N LEU A 158 1.08 -1.18 -6.73
CA LEU A 158 2.49 -1.30 -7.11
C LEU A 158 2.84 -0.36 -8.26
N THR A 159 2.06 -0.41 -9.35
CA THR A 159 2.28 0.43 -10.54
C THR A 159 2.14 1.92 -10.21
N LEU A 160 1.13 2.31 -9.41
CA LEU A 160 0.97 3.68 -8.93
C LEU A 160 2.21 4.13 -8.15
N SER A 161 2.73 3.29 -7.26
CA SER A 161 3.93 3.62 -6.46
C SER A 161 5.15 3.85 -7.34
N GLN A 162 5.37 2.98 -8.34
CA GLN A 162 6.47 3.12 -9.30
C GLN A 162 6.33 4.40 -10.16
N SER A 163 5.11 4.71 -10.62
CA SER A 163 4.82 5.92 -11.39
C SER A 163 5.05 7.18 -10.56
N LEU A 164 4.53 7.22 -9.33
CA LEU A 164 4.73 8.35 -8.43
C LEU A 164 6.21 8.56 -8.07
N ALA A 165 6.98 7.49 -7.85
CA ALA A 165 8.41 7.59 -7.60
C ALA A 165 9.16 8.19 -8.80
N ALA A 166 8.86 7.75 -10.01
CA ALA A 166 9.46 8.30 -11.24
C ALA A 166 9.18 9.81 -11.40
N GLU A 167 8.01 10.27 -10.99
CA GLU A 167 7.62 11.68 -11.08
C GLU A 167 8.18 12.55 -9.93
N LEU A 168 8.26 11.99 -8.71
CA LEU A 168 8.35 12.79 -7.49
C LEU A 168 9.69 12.69 -6.76
N THR A 169 10.54 11.72 -7.10
CA THR A 169 11.87 11.57 -6.45
C THR A 169 12.71 12.83 -6.63
N SER A 170 12.72 13.43 -7.81
CA SER A 170 13.43 14.68 -8.07
C SER A 170 12.87 15.89 -7.31
N LYS A 171 11.66 15.79 -6.78
CA LYS A 171 10.98 16.81 -5.96
C LYS A 171 11.18 16.55 -4.45
N GLY A 172 12.05 15.60 -4.07
CA GLY A 172 12.35 15.28 -2.67
C GLY A 172 11.31 14.39 -1.98
N ILE A 173 10.42 13.72 -2.74
CA ILE A 173 9.39 12.84 -2.18
C ILE A 173 9.83 11.38 -2.35
N TYR A 174 9.81 10.64 -1.26
CA TYR A 174 10.08 9.22 -1.24
C TYR A 174 8.81 8.39 -1.30
N ILE A 175 8.78 7.42 -2.18
CA ILE A 175 7.65 6.47 -2.34
C ILE A 175 8.17 5.06 -2.07
N GLN A 176 7.45 4.31 -1.25
CA GLN A 176 7.71 2.88 -1.01
C GLN A 176 6.47 2.06 -1.30
N ALA A 177 6.62 0.99 -2.08
CA ALA A 177 5.66 -0.10 -2.17
C ALA A 177 6.17 -1.27 -1.32
N VAL A 178 5.40 -1.69 -0.33
CA VAL A 178 5.67 -2.91 0.44
C VAL A 178 4.82 -4.04 -0.11
N LEU A 179 5.43 -5.18 -0.40
CA LEU A 179 4.78 -6.35 -0.96
C LEU A 179 4.77 -7.51 0.07
N PRO A 180 3.80 -7.52 1.00
CA PRO A 180 3.60 -8.66 1.90
C PRO A 180 3.26 -9.95 1.14
N ALA A 181 3.78 -11.09 1.61
CA ALA A 181 3.20 -12.40 1.35
C ALA A 181 2.14 -12.73 2.42
N ALA A 182 1.85 -14.00 2.64
CA ALA A 182 0.95 -14.43 3.70
C ALA A 182 1.44 -13.91 5.05
N THR A 183 0.62 -13.07 5.69
CA THR A 183 0.93 -12.40 6.96
C THR A 183 -0.21 -12.61 7.93
N ARG A 184 0.09 -12.90 9.20
CA ARG A 184 -0.91 -13.18 10.24
C ARG A 184 -1.69 -11.93 10.61
N THR A 185 -2.78 -11.69 9.87
CA THR A 185 -3.68 -10.54 10.04
C THR A 185 -5.13 -10.96 9.95
N GLU A 186 -6.03 -10.15 10.48
CA GLU A 186 -7.49 -10.36 10.40
C GLU A 186 -8.04 -10.25 8.94
N ILE A 187 -7.20 -9.95 7.95
CA ILE A 187 -7.67 -9.80 6.55
C ILE A 187 -8.22 -11.12 6.00
N TYR A 188 -7.64 -12.25 6.42
CA TYR A 188 -8.10 -13.58 6.00
C TYR A 188 -9.47 -13.89 6.59
N ASP A 189 -9.66 -13.70 7.89
CA ASP A 189 -10.94 -13.94 8.57
C ASP A 189 -12.03 -13.04 8.00
N ARG A 190 -11.73 -11.76 7.80
CA ARG A 190 -12.66 -10.78 7.20
C ARG A 190 -13.02 -11.11 5.76
N ALA A 191 -12.14 -11.76 5.02
CA ALA A 191 -12.39 -12.21 3.65
C ALA A 191 -13.06 -13.60 3.59
N GLY A 192 -13.29 -14.27 4.73
CA GLY A 192 -13.88 -15.60 4.81
C GLY A 192 -12.86 -16.74 4.63
N GLY A 193 -11.57 -16.45 4.76
CA GLY A 193 -10.48 -17.43 4.70
C GLY A 193 -10.05 -17.91 6.08
N ASP A 194 -9.12 -18.85 6.08
CA ASP A 194 -8.53 -19.43 7.30
C ASP A 194 -7.00 -19.39 7.17
N ILE A 195 -6.37 -18.48 7.88
CA ILE A 195 -4.91 -18.29 7.85
C ILE A 195 -4.15 -19.52 8.37
N SER A 196 -4.78 -20.35 9.21
CA SER A 196 -4.13 -21.55 9.74
C SER A 196 -3.84 -22.62 8.67
N LYS A 197 -4.52 -22.54 7.53
CA LYS A 197 -4.33 -23.41 6.36
C LYS A 197 -3.29 -22.90 5.38
N VAL A 198 -2.76 -21.69 5.58
CA VAL A 198 -1.77 -21.09 4.71
C VAL A 198 -0.37 -21.41 5.24
N PRO A 199 0.52 -21.99 4.41
CA PRO A 199 1.89 -22.26 4.83
C PRO A 199 2.73 -20.99 4.86
N ASN A 200 3.82 -21.01 5.64
CA ASN A 200 4.84 -19.96 5.66
C ASN A 200 4.28 -18.56 5.94
N VAL A 201 3.41 -18.45 6.94
CA VAL A 201 2.82 -17.18 7.37
C VAL A 201 3.85 -16.38 8.16
N MET A 202 4.12 -15.15 7.72
CA MET A 202 4.99 -14.21 8.44
C MET A 202 4.22 -13.51 9.56
N GLU A 203 4.86 -13.25 10.70
CA GLU A 203 4.27 -12.43 11.75
C GLU A 203 4.24 -10.96 11.33
N VAL A 204 3.28 -10.21 11.86
CA VAL A 204 3.04 -8.82 11.43
C VAL A 204 4.22 -7.92 11.83
N GLU A 205 4.78 -8.16 13.00
CA GLU A 205 5.94 -7.46 13.53
C GLU A 205 7.14 -7.61 12.62
N ASP A 206 7.47 -8.84 12.23
CA ASP A 206 8.61 -9.14 11.34
C ASP A 206 8.43 -8.48 9.96
N LEU A 207 7.20 -8.50 9.44
CA LEU A 207 6.86 -7.83 8.18
C LEU A 207 7.13 -6.34 8.27
N VAL A 208 6.61 -5.67 9.30
CA VAL A 208 6.73 -4.21 9.43
C VAL A 208 8.16 -3.81 9.73
N ASP A 209 8.88 -4.57 10.54
CA ASP A 209 10.29 -4.31 10.83
C ASP A 209 11.14 -4.42 9.56
N ALA A 210 10.94 -5.45 8.74
CA ALA A 210 11.59 -5.57 7.42
C ALA A 210 11.20 -4.41 6.47
N ALA A 211 9.92 -4.02 6.44
CA ALA A 211 9.45 -2.91 5.63
C ALA A 211 10.08 -1.58 6.06
N LEU A 212 10.30 -1.37 7.35
CA LEU A 212 10.98 -0.18 7.87
C LEU A 212 12.48 -0.17 7.59
N VAL A 213 13.14 -1.34 7.51
CA VAL A 213 14.51 -1.43 7.01
C VAL A 213 14.57 -0.96 5.54
N GLY A 214 13.65 -1.41 4.70
CA GLY A 214 13.54 -0.91 3.32
C GLY A 214 13.23 0.59 3.25
N PHE A 215 12.38 1.09 4.15
CA PHE A 215 12.07 2.52 4.27
C PHE A 215 13.32 3.35 4.58
N ASP A 216 14.11 2.92 5.53
CA ASP A 216 15.35 3.60 5.95
C ASP A 216 16.41 3.58 4.82
N ARG A 217 16.46 2.50 4.02
CA ARG A 217 17.33 2.36 2.83
C ARG A 217 16.79 3.08 1.59
N LYS A 218 15.58 3.65 1.65
CA LYS A 218 14.90 4.29 0.51
C LYS A 218 14.63 3.33 -0.65
N GLU A 219 14.35 2.06 -0.36
CA GLU A 219 13.92 1.09 -1.38
C GLU A 219 12.55 1.48 -1.96
N LEU A 220 12.44 1.55 -3.28
CA LEU A 220 11.15 1.80 -3.94
C LEU A 220 10.19 0.63 -3.74
N VAL A 221 10.69 -0.59 -3.82
CA VAL A 221 9.91 -1.81 -3.64
C VAL A 221 10.61 -2.68 -2.61
N THR A 222 9.91 -2.94 -1.49
CA THR A 222 10.38 -3.82 -0.42
C THR A 222 9.53 -5.08 -0.40
N ILE A 223 10.18 -6.24 -0.56
CA ILE A 223 9.52 -7.56 -0.61
C ILE A 223 10.07 -8.41 0.55
N PRO A 224 9.51 -8.29 1.77
CA PRO A 224 10.07 -8.89 2.97
C PRO A 224 10.43 -10.38 2.89
N PRO A 225 9.64 -11.25 2.22
CA PRO A 225 9.97 -12.68 2.14
C PRO A 225 11.04 -13.01 1.09
N VAL A 226 11.48 -12.08 0.25
CA VAL A 226 12.47 -12.35 -0.81
C VAL A 226 13.88 -12.11 -0.26
N PRO A 227 14.72 -13.16 -0.14
CA PRO A 227 16.01 -13.04 0.54
C PRO A 227 17.08 -12.31 -0.27
N ASP A 228 16.94 -12.31 -1.60
CA ASP A 228 17.94 -11.73 -2.50
C ASP A 228 17.31 -10.69 -3.43
N VAL A 229 17.77 -9.47 -3.34
CA VAL A 229 17.34 -8.35 -4.18
C VAL A 229 17.58 -8.63 -5.68
N ALA A 230 18.56 -9.45 -6.01
CA ALA A 230 18.85 -9.82 -7.41
C ALA A 230 17.64 -10.43 -8.14
N ALA A 231 16.73 -11.09 -7.41
CA ALA A 231 15.49 -11.60 -8.01
C ALA A 231 14.57 -10.47 -8.49
N TRP A 232 14.46 -9.41 -7.70
CA TRP A 232 13.70 -8.21 -8.09
C TRP A 232 14.39 -7.46 -9.23
N ASP A 233 15.71 -7.29 -9.16
CA ASP A 233 16.49 -6.61 -10.19
C ASP A 233 16.38 -7.31 -11.54
N ALA A 234 16.41 -8.65 -11.56
CA ALA A 234 16.21 -9.45 -12.76
C ALA A 234 14.80 -9.26 -13.36
N PHE A 235 13.77 -9.17 -12.53
CA PHE A 235 12.39 -8.87 -12.97
C PHE A 235 12.29 -7.49 -13.61
N GLU A 236 12.85 -6.45 -12.99
CA GLU A 236 12.86 -5.10 -13.54
C GLU A 236 13.69 -5.00 -14.83
N GLN A 237 14.81 -5.72 -14.90
CA GLN A 237 15.62 -5.80 -16.12
C GLN A 237 14.83 -6.42 -17.27
N ALA A 238 14.13 -7.53 -17.03
CA ALA A 238 13.29 -8.17 -18.03
C ALA A 238 12.16 -7.25 -18.54
N ARG A 239 11.55 -6.48 -17.62
CA ARG A 239 10.58 -5.44 -17.96
C ARG A 239 11.20 -4.35 -18.86
N GLY A 240 12.43 -3.93 -18.56
CA GLY A 240 13.19 -2.97 -19.37
C GLY A 240 13.50 -3.49 -20.78
N VAL A 241 13.81 -4.78 -20.93
CA VAL A 241 14.02 -5.40 -22.25
C VAL A 241 12.75 -5.33 -23.10
N LEU A 242 11.58 -5.55 -22.51
CA LEU A 242 10.31 -5.40 -23.26
C LEU A 242 10.11 -3.98 -23.80
N ALA A 243 10.53 -2.96 -23.04
CA ALA A 243 10.37 -1.57 -23.42
C ALA A 243 11.13 -1.21 -24.70
N GLN A 244 12.22 -1.91 -25.03
CA GLN A 244 12.97 -1.69 -26.27
C GLN A 244 12.13 -1.95 -27.52
N GLY A 245 11.14 -2.84 -27.43
CA GLY A 245 10.23 -3.13 -28.54
C GLY A 245 9.10 -2.12 -28.74
N PHE A 246 8.84 -1.23 -27.77
CA PHE A 246 7.67 -0.34 -27.81
C PHE A 246 7.80 0.81 -28.82
N SER A 247 9.01 1.11 -29.28
CA SER A 247 9.26 2.11 -30.31
C SER A 247 9.02 1.61 -31.76
N ASN A 248 8.74 0.32 -31.96
CA ASN A 248 8.46 -0.22 -33.28
C ASN A 248 7.13 0.32 -33.82
N SER A 249 7.16 0.93 -35.00
CA SER A 249 5.97 1.48 -35.69
C SER A 249 5.18 0.41 -36.47
N GLN A 250 5.73 -0.80 -36.59
CA GLN A 250 5.12 -1.90 -37.32
C GLN A 250 4.87 -3.09 -36.34
N PRO A 251 3.77 -3.84 -36.54
CA PRO A 251 3.56 -5.07 -35.78
C PRO A 251 4.74 -6.04 -35.92
N ALA A 252 5.13 -6.71 -34.83
CA ALA A 252 6.15 -7.74 -34.89
C ALA A 252 5.75 -8.87 -35.84
N ALA A 253 6.75 -9.53 -36.48
CA ALA A 253 6.51 -10.58 -37.48
C ALA A 253 5.55 -11.70 -36.96
N ARG A 254 5.61 -12.04 -35.65
CA ARG A 254 4.72 -13.03 -35.02
C ARG A 254 3.22 -12.65 -35.02
N TYR A 255 2.88 -11.41 -35.33
CA TYR A 255 1.50 -10.92 -35.38
C TYR A 255 1.04 -10.59 -36.82
N ARG A 256 1.88 -10.82 -37.82
CA ARG A 256 1.50 -10.62 -39.25
C ARG A 256 0.80 -11.89 -39.77
N ALA A 257 -0.26 -11.69 -40.54
CA ALA A 257 -0.91 -12.83 -41.18
C ALA A 257 0.06 -13.50 -42.18
N PRO A 258 -0.05 -14.84 -42.39
CA PRO A 258 0.85 -15.56 -43.31
C PRO A 258 0.91 -15.03 -44.74
N ASN A 259 -0.06 -14.25 -45.16
CA ASN A 259 -0.18 -13.67 -46.54
C ASN A 259 0.38 -12.25 -46.66
N ASP A 260 0.90 -11.61 -45.61
CA ASP A 260 1.45 -10.24 -45.68
C ASP A 260 2.98 -10.23 -45.94
N ALA A 261 3.55 -11.38 -46.31
CA ALA A 261 4.95 -11.52 -46.73
C ALA A 261 5.04 -11.62 -48.24
N ALA A 262 4.69 -10.53 -48.95
CA ALA A 262 4.94 -10.36 -50.39
C ALA A 262 5.60 -9.00 -50.65
#